data_3261bafd82f6940fbe26a46e7bc67978
#
_entry.id   3261bafd82f6940fbe26a46e7bc67978
#
_cell.length_a   1.000
_cell.length_b   1.000
_cell.length_c   1.000
_cell.angle_alpha   90.00
_cell.angle_beta   90.00
_cell.angle_gamma   90.00
#
_symmetry.space_group_name_H-M   'P 1'
#
loop_
_entity.id
_entity.type
_entity.pdbx_description
1 polymer ?
#
loop_
_entity_poly.entity_id
_entity_poly.type
_entity_poly.pdbx_seq_one_letter_code
_entity_poly.pdbx_strand_id
1 'polypeptide(L)'
;TIELIPDGEISSYFFEVLKVGDKLEVRGPLGGPFTWSKSVSGPLLLIGGGTGIVPLMSIFRDKVESSPQLQIALLYSIRSEQDIIFADELKLLNLLDANSKIHLTFTRIKPVLWEGDSKRIDLEMICGYLDFFQNTPNTYICGSSNFVSSISQLVIESNIPREMVRTERFYGN
;
A
#
# COMPACT_ATOMS: atom_id res chain seq x y z
N THR A 1 5.28 -1.60 12.02
CA THR A 1 5.28 -3.00 11.58
C THR A 1 6.68 -3.38 11.12
N ILE A 2 7.16 -4.54 11.53
CA ILE A 2 8.49 -5.07 11.17
C ILE A 2 8.28 -6.47 10.61
N GLU A 3 8.85 -6.75 9.44
CA GLU A 3 8.87 -8.07 8.83
C GLU A 3 10.11 -8.84 9.33
N LEU A 4 9.91 -10.09 9.79
CA LEU A 4 11.03 -10.98 10.10
C LEU A 4 11.64 -11.50 8.79
N ILE A 5 12.87 -11.12 8.53
CA ILE A 5 13.63 -11.62 7.39
C ILE A 5 14.52 -12.76 7.92
N PRO A 6 14.44 -13.97 7.37
CA PRO A 6 15.34 -15.06 7.73
C PRO A 6 16.79 -14.63 7.63
N ASP A 7 17.58 -14.89 8.66
CA ASP A 7 19.00 -14.48 8.79
C ASP A 7 19.23 -12.95 8.75
N GLY A 8 18.17 -12.15 8.91
CA GLY A 8 18.27 -10.70 8.99
C GLY A 8 18.68 -10.26 10.39
N GLU A 9 19.81 -9.60 10.54
CA GLU A 9 20.38 -9.19 11.83
C GLU A 9 19.41 -8.31 12.64
N ILE A 10 18.91 -7.24 12.04
CA ILE A 10 18.04 -6.26 12.73
C ILE A 10 16.64 -6.84 13.00
N SER A 11 16.04 -7.51 12.01
CA SER A 11 14.69 -8.07 12.17
C SER A 11 14.68 -9.18 13.22
N SER A 12 15.70 -10.06 13.24
CA SER A 12 15.85 -11.10 14.27
C SER A 12 16.04 -10.51 15.67
N TYR A 13 16.79 -9.43 15.80
CA TYR A 13 16.92 -8.72 17.08
C TYR A 13 15.56 -8.26 17.64
N PHE A 14 14.70 -7.71 16.77
CA PHE A 14 13.35 -7.28 17.16
C PHE A 14 12.43 -8.44 17.59
N PHE A 15 12.60 -9.62 17.00
CA PHE A 15 11.76 -10.77 17.30
C PHE A 15 12.28 -11.65 18.45
N GLU A 16 13.58 -11.77 18.61
CA GLU A 16 14.21 -12.73 19.52
C GLU A 16 14.74 -12.10 20.80
N VAL A 17 15.20 -10.85 20.74
CA VAL A 17 15.93 -10.20 21.83
C VAL A 17 15.11 -9.10 22.50
N LEU A 18 14.48 -8.24 21.74
CA LEU A 18 13.77 -7.06 22.23
C LEU A 18 12.53 -7.44 23.05
N LYS A 19 12.36 -6.82 24.22
CA LYS A 19 11.23 -7.05 25.12
C LYS A 19 10.45 -5.76 25.36
N VAL A 20 9.17 -5.92 25.73
CA VAL A 20 8.33 -4.78 26.13
C VAL A 20 8.96 -4.08 27.34
N GLY A 21 9.23 -2.79 27.20
CA GLY A 21 9.91 -1.98 28.21
C GLY A 21 11.38 -1.64 27.87
N ASP A 22 11.97 -2.30 26.90
CA ASP A 22 13.29 -1.94 26.40
C ASP A 22 13.27 -0.58 25.70
N LYS A 23 14.37 0.14 25.79
CA LYS A 23 14.52 1.47 25.18
C LYS A 23 15.35 1.36 23.91
N LEU A 24 14.82 1.90 22.84
CA LEU A 24 15.49 2.04 21.55
C LEU A 24 15.73 3.52 21.26
N GLU A 25 16.91 3.83 20.75
CA GLU A 25 17.16 5.14 20.16
C GLU A 25 16.58 5.15 18.74
N VAL A 26 15.67 6.08 18.45
CA VAL A 26 15.04 6.23 17.13
C VAL A 26 15.34 7.62 16.61
N ARG A 27 15.87 7.70 15.39
CA ARG A 27 16.06 8.95 14.68
C ARG A 27 15.00 9.08 13.59
N GLY A 28 14.19 10.12 13.67
CA GLY A 28 13.13 10.36 12.69
C GLY A 28 12.12 11.42 13.15
N PRO A 29 11.09 11.68 12.37
CA PRO A 29 10.88 11.18 11.02
C PRO A 29 11.89 11.76 10.03
N LEU A 30 12.51 10.92 9.22
CA LEU A 30 13.52 11.37 8.26
C LEU A 30 12.91 11.98 6.99
N GLY A 31 11.59 12.00 6.84
CA GLY A 31 10.86 12.60 5.74
C GLY A 31 11.46 12.33 4.35
N GLY A 32 10.63 12.28 3.34
CA GLY A 32 11.06 12.05 1.98
C GLY A 32 9.93 12.39 1.01
N PRO A 33 10.08 12.13 -0.29
CA PRO A 33 9.03 12.37 -1.27
C PRO A 33 7.79 11.49 -1.05
N PHE A 34 7.93 10.38 -0.32
CA PHE A 34 6.84 9.45 0.00
C PHE A 34 6.11 9.89 1.29
N THR A 35 5.61 11.11 1.30
CA THR A 35 4.84 11.67 2.40
C THR A 35 3.49 12.15 1.92
N TRP A 36 2.48 11.99 2.77
CA TRP A 36 1.16 12.56 2.58
C TRP A 36 0.76 13.36 3.82
N SER A 37 0.00 14.41 3.60
CA SER A 37 -0.66 15.16 4.66
C SER A 37 -1.95 15.75 4.11
N LYS A 38 -2.87 16.13 4.98
CA LYS A 38 -4.15 16.77 4.62
C LYS A 38 -4.03 18.04 3.78
N SER A 39 -2.84 18.62 3.66
CA SER A 39 -2.58 19.75 2.77
C SER A 39 -2.43 19.35 1.29
N VAL A 40 -2.21 18.06 1.02
CA VAL A 40 -2.19 17.52 -0.35
C VAL A 40 -3.63 17.38 -0.81
N SER A 41 -4.04 18.21 -1.75
CA SER A 41 -5.40 18.19 -2.32
C SER A 41 -5.57 17.05 -3.34
N GLY A 42 -6.82 16.60 -3.50
CA GLY A 42 -7.22 15.59 -4.49
C GLY A 42 -7.21 14.16 -3.96
N PRO A 43 -7.87 13.24 -4.69
CA PRO A 43 -8.04 11.85 -4.28
C PRO A 43 -6.72 11.07 -4.23
N LEU A 44 -6.75 9.88 -3.61
CA LEU A 44 -5.59 9.04 -3.38
C LEU A 44 -5.73 7.69 -4.06
N LEU A 45 -4.72 7.31 -4.85
CA LEU A 45 -4.54 5.94 -5.35
C LEU A 45 -3.31 5.32 -4.67
N LEU A 46 -3.54 4.31 -3.85
CA LEU A 46 -2.50 3.56 -3.15
C LEU A 46 -2.30 2.21 -3.85
N ILE A 47 -1.06 1.88 -4.21
CA ILE A 47 -0.77 0.61 -4.88
C ILE A 47 0.36 -0.09 -4.13
N GLY A 48 0.03 -1.20 -3.45
CA GLY A 48 0.93 -1.94 -2.59
C GLY A 48 1.24 -3.35 -3.06
N GLY A 49 2.50 -3.76 -2.94
CA GLY A 49 2.93 -5.14 -3.16
C GLY A 49 3.53 -5.76 -1.89
N GLY A 50 2.92 -6.86 -1.39
CA GLY A 50 3.39 -7.52 -0.17
C GLY A 50 3.47 -6.58 1.02
N THR A 51 4.63 -6.48 1.68
CA THR A 51 4.88 -5.59 2.82
C THR A 51 4.84 -4.10 2.47
N GLY A 52 4.81 -3.74 1.19
CA GLY A 52 4.59 -2.36 0.73
C GLY A 52 3.25 -1.77 1.16
N ILE A 53 2.31 -2.59 1.64
CA ILE A 53 1.06 -2.11 2.26
C ILE A 53 1.30 -1.28 3.52
N VAL A 54 2.38 -1.53 4.26
CA VAL A 54 2.60 -0.96 5.60
C VAL A 54 2.64 0.58 5.61
N PRO A 55 3.49 1.27 4.81
CA PRO A 55 3.46 2.72 4.76
C PRO A 55 2.16 3.27 4.12
N LEU A 56 1.55 2.54 3.20
CA LEU A 56 0.28 2.94 2.59
C LEU A 56 -0.87 2.94 3.59
N MET A 57 -0.88 2.00 4.54
CA MET A 57 -1.86 1.98 5.63
C MET A 57 -1.71 3.17 6.58
N SER A 58 -0.52 3.72 6.75
CA SER A 58 -0.35 4.96 7.51
C SER A 58 -1.06 6.13 6.82
N ILE A 59 -0.94 6.24 5.50
CA ILE A 59 -1.64 7.25 4.69
C ILE A 59 -3.17 7.00 4.76
N PHE A 60 -3.59 5.75 4.62
CA PHE A 60 -5.01 5.39 4.64
C PHE A 60 -5.68 5.76 5.98
N ARG A 61 -5.04 5.42 7.10
CA ARG A 61 -5.51 5.74 8.46
C ARG A 61 -5.62 7.25 8.69
N ASP A 62 -4.57 7.99 8.32
CA ASP A 62 -4.58 9.46 8.46
C ASP A 62 -5.67 10.10 7.58
N LYS A 63 -5.91 9.59 6.35
CA LYS A 63 -7.03 10.03 5.52
C LYS A 63 -8.38 9.80 6.22
N VAL A 64 -8.61 8.62 6.77
CA VAL A 64 -9.87 8.30 7.45
C VAL A 64 -10.12 9.23 8.63
N GLU A 65 -9.09 9.53 9.41
CA GLU A 65 -9.17 10.40 10.59
C GLU A 65 -9.26 11.90 10.22
N SER A 66 -8.41 12.37 9.31
CA SER A 66 -8.22 13.79 9.05
C SER A 66 -9.00 14.34 7.85
N SER A 67 -9.42 13.49 6.91
CA SER A 67 -10.04 13.87 5.64
C SER A 67 -11.05 12.81 5.15
N PRO A 68 -12.09 12.47 5.93
CA PRO A 68 -12.98 11.34 5.64
C PRO A 68 -13.73 11.48 4.31
N GLN A 69 -13.96 12.70 3.83
CA GLN A 69 -14.63 12.99 2.55
C GLN A 69 -13.74 12.73 1.32
N LEU A 70 -12.42 12.58 1.51
CA LEU A 70 -11.50 12.36 0.41
C LEU A 70 -11.68 10.95 -0.17
N GLN A 71 -11.74 10.84 -1.51
CA GLN A 71 -11.78 9.52 -2.16
C GLN A 71 -10.40 8.86 -2.09
N ILE A 72 -10.38 7.57 -1.76
CA ILE A 72 -9.18 6.75 -1.72
C ILE A 72 -9.44 5.37 -2.33
N ALA A 73 -8.54 4.91 -3.18
CA ALA A 73 -8.52 3.52 -3.63
C ALA A 73 -7.20 2.85 -3.25
N LEU A 74 -7.26 1.61 -2.82
CA LEU A 74 -6.11 0.76 -2.52
C LEU A 74 -6.13 -0.47 -3.41
N LEU A 75 -5.13 -0.63 -4.27
CA LEU A 75 -4.84 -1.85 -5.00
C LEU A 75 -3.72 -2.60 -4.28
N TYR A 76 -4.03 -3.76 -3.73
CA TYR A 76 -3.07 -4.56 -2.95
C TYR A 76 -2.80 -5.90 -3.62
N SER A 77 -1.57 -6.08 -4.09
CA SER A 77 -1.07 -7.31 -4.73
C SER A 77 -0.34 -8.17 -3.71
N ILE A 78 -0.81 -9.40 -3.54
CA ILE A 78 -0.33 -10.38 -2.57
C ILE A 78 -0.12 -11.74 -3.23
N ARG A 79 0.68 -12.60 -2.60
CA ARG A 79 0.95 -13.95 -3.14
C ARG A 79 -0.16 -14.92 -2.80
N SER A 80 -0.61 -14.91 -1.53
CA SER A 80 -1.65 -15.81 -1.00
C SER A 80 -2.43 -15.13 0.12
N GLU A 81 -3.51 -15.76 0.57
CA GLU A 81 -4.34 -15.27 1.68
C GLU A 81 -3.54 -15.11 2.99
N GLN A 82 -2.58 -15.99 3.21
CA GLN A 82 -1.73 -15.97 4.41
C GLN A 82 -0.77 -14.78 4.44
N ASP A 83 -0.51 -14.19 3.29
CA ASP A 83 0.38 -13.02 3.16
C ASP A 83 -0.36 -11.69 3.34
N ILE A 84 -1.68 -11.70 3.61
CA ILE A 84 -2.46 -10.46 3.81
C ILE A 84 -2.06 -9.83 5.15
N ILE A 85 -1.42 -8.68 5.08
CA ILE A 85 -1.16 -7.84 6.25
C ILE A 85 -2.38 -6.94 6.48
N PHE A 86 -2.82 -6.79 7.73
CA PHE A 86 -4.00 -6.00 8.13
C PHE A 86 -5.35 -6.52 7.57
N ALA A 87 -5.51 -7.85 7.40
CA ALA A 87 -6.69 -8.44 6.76
C ALA A 87 -8.03 -7.93 7.36
N ASP A 88 -8.17 -7.95 8.69
CA ASP A 88 -9.40 -7.53 9.36
C ASP A 88 -9.64 -6.03 9.26
N GLU A 89 -8.59 -5.23 9.35
CA GLU A 89 -8.67 -3.78 9.19
C GLU A 89 -9.07 -3.40 7.77
N LEU A 90 -8.51 -4.04 6.75
CA LEU A 90 -8.87 -3.81 5.34
C LEU A 90 -10.34 -4.14 5.08
N LYS A 91 -10.86 -5.24 5.64
CA LYS A 91 -12.28 -5.59 5.56
C LYS A 91 -13.16 -4.51 6.20
N LEU A 92 -12.78 -4.06 7.39
CA LEU A 92 -13.52 -3.05 8.13
C LEU A 92 -13.55 -1.70 7.40
N LEU A 93 -12.41 -1.25 6.89
CA LEU A 93 -12.29 0.01 6.12
C LEU A 93 -13.14 -0.02 4.86
N ASN A 94 -13.15 -1.14 4.13
CA ASN A 94 -13.97 -1.30 2.92
C ASN A 94 -15.48 -1.30 3.19
N LEU A 95 -15.90 -1.67 4.39
CA LEU A 95 -17.30 -1.69 4.80
C LEU A 95 -17.80 -0.34 5.34
N LEU A 96 -16.94 0.38 6.06
CA LEU A 96 -17.35 1.57 6.83
C LEU A 96 -17.09 2.89 6.10
N ASP A 97 -16.19 2.96 5.15
CA ASP A 97 -15.85 4.19 4.44
C ASP A 97 -16.36 4.15 3.00
N ALA A 98 -17.50 4.81 2.76
CA ALA A 98 -18.11 4.91 1.42
C ALA A 98 -17.21 5.64 0.39
N ASN A 99 -16.22 6.40 0.84
CA ASN A 99 -15.25 7.09 -0.01
C ASN A 99 -13.98 6.25 -0.23
N SER A 100 -13.97 4.99 0.21
CA SER A 100 -12.86 4.08 -0.01
C SER A 100 -13.24 2.92 -0.92
N LYS A 101 -12.26 2.45 -1.69
CA LYS A 101 -12.32 1.19 -2.44
C LYS A 101 -11.05 0.41 -2.18
N ILE A 102 -11.19 -0.85 -1.75
CA ILE A 102 -10.07 -1.75 -1.52
C ILE A 102 -10.18 -2.94 -2.45
N HIS A 103 -9.14 -3.16 -3.23
CA HIS A 103 -9.02 -4.26 -4.16
C HIS A 103 -7.81 -5.13 -3.83
N LEU A 104 -8.06 -6.42 -3.66
CA LEU A 104 -7.02 -7.43 -3.45
C LEU A 104 -6.85 -8.24 -4.73
N THR A 105 -5.61 -8.51 -5.12
CA THR A 105 -5.31 -9.44 -6.21
C THR A 105 -4.26 -10.46 -5.75
N PHE A 106 -4.52 -11.75 -6.02
CA PHE A 106 -3.64 -12.85 -5.63
C PHE A 106 -2.78 -13.29 -6.81
N THR A 107 -1.46 -13.33 -6.62
CA THR A 107 -0.53 -13.60 -7.72
C THR A 107 0.00 -15.04 -7.80
N ARG A 108 -0.26 -15.86 -6.75
CA ARG A 108 0.17 -17.26 -6.71
C ARG A 108 -0.97 -18.21 -6.31
N ILE A 109 -1.50 -18.05 -5.10
CA ILE A 109 -2.54 -18.93 -4.55
C ILE A 109 -3.71 -18.06 -4.14
N LYS A 110 -4.84 -18.20 -4.83
CA LYS A 110 -6.08 -17.51 -4.46
C LYS A 110 -6.87 -18.35 -3.46
N PRO A 111 -7.65 -17.73 -2.56
CA PRO A 111 -8.60 -18.45 -1.71
C PRO A 111 -9.63 -19.25 -2.53
N VAL A 112 -10.13 -20.36 -2.00
CA VAL A 112 -11.03 -21.29 -2.72
C VAL A 112 -12.30 -20.59 -3.24
N LEU A 113 -12.86 -19.67 -2.45
CA LEU A 113 -14.09 -18.93 -2.80
C LEU A 113 -13.80 -17.51 -3.31
N TRP A 114 -12.58 -17.26 -3.81
CA TRP A 114 -12.21 -15.94 -4.30
C TRP A 114 -12.78 -15.68 -5.69
N GLU A 115 -13.67 -14.69 -5.81
CA GLU A 115 -14.29 -14.27 -7.06
C GLU A 115 -13.57 -13.04 -7.70
N GLY A 116 -12.66 -12.39 -6.95
CA GLY A 116 -11.88 -11.24 -7.44
C GLY A 116 -10.68 -11.64 -8.29
N ASP A 117 -9.84 -10.68 -8.59
CA ASP A 117 -8.68 -10.87 -9.45
C ASP A 117 -7.64 -11.84 -8.87
N SER A 118 -7.08 -12.66 -9.76
CA SER A 118 -5.99 -13.60 -9.46
C SER A 118 -4.85 -13.47 -10.50
N LYS A 119 -4.40 -12.23 -10.71
CA LYS A 119 -3.33 -11.87 -11.65
C LYS A 119 -2.47 -10.75 -11.05
N ARG A 120 -1.36 -10.45 -11.70
CA ARG A 120 -0.60 -9.21 -11.38
C ARG A 120 -1.44 -8.00 -11.76
N ILE A 121 -1.26 -6.90 -11.04
CA ILE A 121 -1.87 -5.61 -11.40
C ILE A 121 -1.45 -5.25 -12.83
N ASP A 122 -2.43 -4.92 -13.65
CA ASP A 122 -2.27 -4.50 -15.04
C ASP A 122 -2.92 -3.13 -15.29
N LEU A 123 -2.78 -2.63 -16.51
CA LEU A 123 -3.30 -1.33 -16.91
C LEU A 123 -4.84 -1.25 -16.81
N GLU A 124 -5.54 -2.33 -17.20
CA GLU A 124 -7.01 -2.41 -17.14
C GLU A 124 -7.51 -2.24 -15.70
N MET A 125 -6.84 -2.91 -14.76
CA MET A 125 -7.15 -2.82 -13.33
C MET A 125 -6.94 -1.40 -12.79
N ILE A 126 -5.84 -0.74 -13.17
CA ILE A 126 -5.58 0.66 -12.78
C ILE A 126 -6.65 1.58 -13.39
N CYS A 127 -6.91 1.49 -14.70
CA CYS A 127 -7.90 2.31 -15.38
C CYS A 127 -9.30 2.16 -14.77
N GLY A 128 -9.73 0.93 -14.44
CA GLY A 128 -11.01 0.67 -13.80
C GLY A 128 -11.20 1.36 -12.45
N TYR A 129 -10.10 1.69 -11.76
CA TYR A 129 -10.16 2.47 -10.52
C TYR A 129 -10.13 3.98 -10.76
N LEU A 130 -9.63 4.46 -11.91
CA LEU A 130 -9.61 5.90 -12.20
C LEU A 130 -11.05 6.46 -12.36
N ASP A 131 -11.98 5.67 -12.84
CA ASP A 131 -13.40 6.06 -12.97
C ASP A 131 -14.09 6.31 -11.60
N PHE A 132 -13.48 5.81 -10.52
CA PHE A 132 -13.96 6.10 -9.16
C PHE A 132 -13.68 7.53 -8.73
N PHE A 133 -12.64 8.14 -9.26
CA PHE A 133 -12.18 9.46 -8.83
C PHE A 133 -12.79 10.58 -9.67
N GLN A 134 -13.16 11.68 -9.01
CA GLN A 134 -13.63 12.89 -9.69
C GLN A 134 -12.49 13.68 -10.36
N ASN A 135 -11.28 13.53 -9.85
CA ASN A 135 -10.07 14.20 -10.34
C ASN A 135 -8.92 13.20 -10.36
N THR A 136 -7.85 13.54 -11.09
CA THR A 136 -6.63 12.72 -11.14
C THR A 136 -6.06 12.49 -9.72
N PRO A 137 -5.84 11.22 -9.30
CA PRO A 137 -5.40 10.93 -7.95
C PRO A 137 -3.89 11.15 -7.75
N ASN A 138 -3.52 11.60 -6.54
CA ASN A 138 -2.16 11.45 -6.07
C ASN A 138 -1.87 9.97 -5.83
N THR A 139 -0.87 9.43 -6.50
CA THR A 139 -0.59 8.00 -6.52
C THR A 139 0.64 7.66 -5.71
N TYR A 140 0.49 6.71 -4.78
CA TYR A 140 1.56 6.21 -3.92
C TYR A 140 1.77 4.73 -4.18
N ILE A 141 3.00 4.36 -4.58
CA ILE A 141 3.35 3.00 -4.95
C ILE A 141 4.45 2.50 -4.01
N CYS A 142 4.22 1.38 -3.32
CA CYS A 142 5.22 0.79 -2.44
C CYS A 142 5.30 -0.73 -2.58
N GLY A 143 6.53 -1.26 -2.53
CA GLY A 143 6.83 -2.68 -2.65
C GLY A 143 8.27 -2.96 -3.04
N SER A 144 8.55 -4.15 -3.57
CA SER A 144 9.86 -4.49 -4.11
C SER A 144 10.25 -3.60 -5.29
N SER A 145 11.54 -3.46 -5.56
CA SER A 145 12.04 -2.62 -6.66
C SER A 145 11.42 -2.98 -8.01
N ASN A 146 11.27 -4.27 -8.31
CA ASN A 146 10.67 -4.74 -9.57
C ASN A 146 9.17 -4.41 -9.62
N PHE A 147 8.46 -4.60 -8.51
CA PHE A 147 7.04 -4.23 -8.41
C PHE A 147 6.85 -2.74 -8.67
N VAL A 148 7.56 -1.89 -7.93
CA VAL A 148 7.45 -0.43 -8.06
C VAL A 148 7.77 0.03 -9.48
N SER A 149 8.81 -0.52 -10.12
CA SER A 149 9.17 -0.15 -11.49
C SER A 149 8.07 -0.52 -12.49
N SER A 150 7.54 -1.75 -12.43
CA SER A 150 6.46 -2.21 -13.31
C SER A 150 5.18 -1.40 -13.11
N ILE A 151 4.76 -1.18 -11.86
CA ILE A 151 3.54 -0.42 -11.56
C ILE A 151 3.67 1.05 -11.94
N SER A 152 4.84 1.67 -11.70
CA SER A 152 5.07 3.06 -12.11
C SER A 152 4.92 3.26 -13.62
N GLN A 153 5.37 2.31 -14.42
CA GLN A 153 5.16 2.35 -15.86
C GLN A 153 3.67 2.31 -16.23
N LEU A 154 2.92 1.35 -15.68
CA LEU A 154 1.48 1.21 -15.91
C LEU A 154 0.68 2.46 -15.47
N VAL A 155 1.07 3.05 -14.33
CA VAL A 155 0.44 4.29 -13.83
C VAL A 155 0.68 5.46 -14.79
N ILE A 156 1.86 5.58 -15.37
CA ILE A 156 2.12 6.62 -16.39
C ILE A 156 1.35 6.32 -17.69
N GLU A 157 1.28 5.06 -18.10
CA GLU A 157 0.48 4.62 -19.27
C GLU A 157 -1.03 4.89 -19.09
N SER A 158 -1.52 4.92 -17.84
CA SER A 158 -2.90 5.29 -17.51
C SER A 158 -3.17 6.81 -17.53
N ASN A 159 -2.23 7.62 -18.02
CA ASN A 159 -2.28 9.08 -18.09
C ASN A 159 -2.25 9.82 -16.73
N ILE A 160 -1.79 9.18 -15.66
CA ILE A 160 -1.49 9.90 -14.42
C ILE A 160 -0.15 10.63 -14.57
N PRO A 161 -0.11 11.98 -14.34
CA PRO A 161 1.11 12.77 -14.45
C PRO A 161 2.20 12.29 -13.49
N ARG A 162 3.45 12.30 -13.93
CA ARG A 162 4.60 11.82 -13.12
C ARG A 162 4.76 12.57 -11.80
N GLU A 163 4.47 13.85 -11.78
CA GLU A 163 4.52 14.70 -10.59
C GLU A 163 3.50 14.32 -9.51
N MET A 164 2.47 13.57 -9.90
CA MET A 164 1.47 13.02 -8.98
C MET A 164 1.84 11.62 -8.47
N VAL A 165 2.94 11.03 -8.92
CA VAL A 165 3.38 9.69 -8.54
C VAL A 165 4.54 9.74 -7.55
N ARG A 166 4.36 9.09 -6.40
CA ARG A 166 5.39 8.94 -5.36
C ARG A 166 5.64 7.46 -5.11
N THR A 167 6.91 7.11 -4.99
CA THR A 167 7.31 5.70 -4.85
C THR A 167 8.22 5.48 -3.68
N GLU A 168 8.02 4.35 -2.99
CA GLU A 168 8.94 3.83 -1.97
C GLU A 168 9.30 2.40 -2.29
N ARG A 169 10.58 2.03 -2.14
CA ARG A 169 11.08 0.72 -2.50
C ARG A 169 11.68 0.03 -1.31
N PHE A 170 11.22 -1.18 -1.06
CA PHE A 170 11.91 -2.06 -0.12
C PHE A 170 12.95 -2.90 -0.87
N TYR A 171 14.16 -2.83 -0.39
CA TYR A 171 15.23 -3.71 -0.85
C TYR A 171 15.05 -5.05 -0.14
N GLY A 172 14.40 -5.99 -0.82
CA GLY A 172 14.40 -7.40 -0.45
C GLY A 172 15.04 -8.18 -1.59
N ASN A 173 15.84 -9.17 -1.24
CA ASN A 173 16.44 -10.12 -2.20
C ASN A 173 15.37 -10.88 -2.99
#